data_617a07dd77b61ad3d6048fe9ed51514d
#
_entry.id   617a07dd77b61ad3d6048fe9ed51514d
#
_cell.length_a   1.000
_cell.length_b   1.000
_cell.length_c   1.000
_cell.angle_alpha   90.00
_cell.angle_beta   90.00
_cell.angle_gamma   90.00
#
_symmetry.space_group_name_H-M   'P 1'
#
loop_
_entity.id
_entity.type
_entity.pdbx_description
1 polymer ?
#
loop_
_entity_poly.entity_id
_entity_poly.type
_entity_poly.pdbx_seq_one_letter_code
_entity_poly.pdbx_strand_id
1 'polypeptide(L)'
;GLSFDVLLKRIFRQDPDIIMIGEIRDAKTAELAVRAALTGHLVFSTLHTDNAVESVMRLEDLGVPPYLISAVLRGVISQRLIRRVCTECGGAGCEACAHTGGKGRIAVAEIFPIDDSFAEAVYTHASPRELYRQRKQKGLPSMYEDACAKMRQGIITPQEIARVLG
;
A
#
# COMPACT_ATOMS: atom_id res chain seq x y z
N GLY A 1 9.58 1.33 -31.55
CA GLY A 1 8.75 0.53 -30.65
C GLY A 1 7.80 1.41 -29.87
N LEU A 2 6.66 0.89 -29.41
CA LEU A 2 5.72 1.60 -28.54
C LEU A 2 6.36 1.76 -27.15
N SER A 3 6.66 3.00 -26.75
CA SER A 3 7.10 3.27 -25.38
C SER A 3 5.88 3.38 -24.44
N PHE A 4 6.09 3.16 -23.15
CA PHE A 4 5.03 3.16 -22.15
C PHE A 4 4.24 4.48 -22.11
N ASP A 5 4.89 5.61 -22.26
CA ASP A 5 4.27 6.93 -22.32
C ASP A 5 3.39 7.14 -23.56
N VAL A 6 3.76 6.56 -24.69
CA VAL A 6 2.93 6.59 -25.90
C VAL A 6 1.66 5.76 -25.73
N LEU A 7 1.78 4.59 -25.06
CA LEU A 7 0.63 3.75 -24.73
C LEU A 7 -0.32 4.45 -23.77
N LEU A 8 0.18 5.02 -22.67
CA LEU A 8 -0.64 5.75 -21.70
C LEU A 8 -1.38 6.93 -22.33
N LYS A 9 -0.71 7.73 -23.16
CA LYS A 9 -1.36 8.83 -23.90
C LYS A 9 -2.48 8.36 -24.84
N ARG A 10 -2.38 7.14 -25.38
CA ARG A 10 -3.45 6.54 -26.19
C ARG A 10 -4.60 6.05 -25.31
N ILE A 11 -4.30 5.46 -24.14
CA ILE A 11 -5.31 5.01 -23.17
C ILE A 11 -6.15 6.20 -22.69
N PHE A 12 -5.54 7.34 -22.36
CA PHE A 12 -6.28 8.54 -21.95
C PHE A 12 -7.28 9.06 -23.00
N ARG A 13 -7.05 8.77 -24.28
CA ARG A 13 -7.97 9.14 -25.36
C ARG A 13 -9.16 8.18 -25.51
N GLN A 14 -9.19 7.09 -24.77
CA GLN A 14 -10.30 6.13 -24.74
C GLN A 14 -11.33 6.45 -23.65
N ASP A 15 -11.13 7.58 -22.94
CA ASP A 15 -12.00 8.07 -21.87
C ASP A 15 -12.28 7.01 -20.77
N PRO A 16 -11.25 6.38 -20.18
CA PRO A 16 -11.45 5.38 -19.15
C PRO A 16 -11.77 6.04 -17.81
N ASP A 17 -12.73 5.52 -17.07
CA ASP A 17 -12.99 5.98 -15.69
C ASP A 17 -11.87 5.57 -14.73
N ILE A 18 -11.31 4.36 -14.93
CA ILE A 18 -10.32 3.74 -14.06
C ILE A 18 -9.09 3.30 -14.86
N ILE A 19 -7.92 3.64 -14.36
CA ILE A 19 -6.64 3.26 -14.96
C ILE A 19 -5.82 2.49 -13.94
N MET A 20 -5.30 1.32 -14.33
CA MET A 20 -4.34 0.58 -13.53
C MET A 20 -2.95 0.67 -14.17
N ILE A 21 -2.00 1.25 -13.45
CA ILE A 21 -0.58 1.28 -13.78
C ILE A 21 0.08 0.21 -12.91
N GLY A 22 0.69 -0.80 -13.52
CA GLY A 22 1.26 -1.94 -12.78
C GLY A 22 2.16 -1.52 -11.62
N GLU A 23 3.09 -0.58 -11.88
CA GLU A 23 3.95 0.00 -10.85
C GLU A 23 4.54 1.34 -11.29
N ILE A 24 4.87 2.19 -10.31
CA ILE A 24 5.59 3.46 -10.52
C ILE A 24 7.04 3.27 -10.04
N ARG A 25 7.99 3.20 -10.99
CA ARG A 25 9.41 3.05 -10.69
C ARG A 25 10.22 4.32 -10.94
N ASP A 26 9.75 5.19 -11.81
CA ASP A 26 10.49 6.35 -12.31
C ASP A 26 9.61 7.60 -12.34
N ALA A 27 10.29 8.76 -12.44
CA ALA A 27 9.67 10.07 -12.45
C ALA A 27 8.64 10.25 -13.59
N LYS A 28 8.92 9.69 -14.76
CA LYS A 28 8.02 9.84 -15.93
C LYS A 28 6.71 9.11 -15.72
N THR A 29 6.76 7.90 -15.18
CA THR A 29 5.57 7.11 -14.83
C THR A 29 4.77 7.80 -13.72
N ALA A 30 5.45 8.35 -12.70
CA ALA A 30 4.83 9.11 -11.63
C ALA A 30 4.11 10.35 -12.16
N GLU A 31 4.76 11.15 -13.01
CA GLU A 31 4.15 12.32 -13.65
C GLU A 31 2.89 11.95 -14.45
N LEU A 32 2.94 10.88 -15.23
CA LEU A 32 1.79 10.44 -16.03
C LEU A 32 0.62 9.96 -15.15
N ALA A 33 0.90 9.24 -14.06
CA ALA A 33 -0.11 8.80 -13.10
C ALA A 33 -0.81 10.00 -12.44
N VAL A 34 -0.03 10.97 -12.00
CA VAL A 34 -0.55 12.22 -11.39
C VAL A 34 -1.39 13.02 -12.39
N ARG A 35 -0.92 13.18 -13.63
CA ARG A 35 -1.68 13.88 -14.68
C ARG A 35 -3.02 13.19 -14.97
N ALA A 36 -3.04 11.85 -15.04
CA ALA A 36 -4.29 11.11 -15.19
C ALA A 36 -5.26 11.38 -14.04
N ALA A 37 -4.77 11.35 -12.81
CA ALA A 37 -5.58 11.62 -11.63
C ALA A 37 -6.11 13.08 -11.61
N LEU A 38 -5.30 14.06 -12.01
CA LEU A 38 -5.72 15.47 -12.12
C LEU A 38 -6.80 15.69 -13.18
N THR A 39 -6.82 14.86 -14.23
CA THR A 39 -7.85 14.93 -15.28
C THR A 39 -9.10 14.11 -14.98
N GLY A 40 -9.26 13.63 -13.74
CA GLY A 40 -10.48 13.02 -13.25
C GLY A 40 -10.52 11.49 -13.27
N HIS A 41 -9.44 10.83 -13.71
CA HIS A 41 -9.38 9.37 -13.72
C HIS A 41 -9.06 8.82 -12.32
N LEU A 42 -9.67 7.72 -11.93
CA LEU A 42 -9.24 6.96 -10.77
C LEU A 42 -8.03 6.09 -11.15
N VAL A 43 -6.87 6.40 -10.56
CA VAL A 43 -5.62 5.70 -10.87
C VAL A 43 -5.24 4.76 -9.74
N PHE A 44 -5.07 3.48 -10.06
CA PHE A 44 -4.44 2.49 -9.17
C PHE A 44 -3.02 2.20 -9.63
N SER A 45 -2.09 2.14 -8.68
CA SER A 45 -0.72 1.73 -8.97
C SER A 45 -0.09 1.07 -7.76
N THR A 46 1.09 0.46 -7.96
CA THR A 46 1.91 -0.06 -6.87
C THR A 46 3.23 0.71 -6.75
N LEU A 47 3.73 0.77 -5.53
CA LEU A 47 5.04 1.30 -5.17
C LEU A 47 5.78 0.26 -4.33
N HIS A 48 7.09 0.17 -4.48
CA HIS A 48 7.93 -0.67 -3.63
C HIS A 48 8.39 0.14 -2.42
N THR A 49 7.59 0.12 -1.36
CA THR A 49 7.82 0.79 -0.08
C THR A 49 7.48 -0.13 1.08
N ASP A 50 8.09 0.07 2.23
CA ASP A 50 7.88 -0.80 3.39
C ASP A 50 6.59 -0.47 4.13
N ASN A 51 6.11 0.76 4.05
CA ASN A 51 4.90 1.23 4.73
C ASN A 51 4.19 2.34 3.94
N ALA A 52 2.99 2.70 4.38
CA ALA A 52 2.15 3.64 3.68
C ALA A 52 2.70 5.08 3.67
N VAL A 53 3.38 5.52 4.72
CA VAL A 53 3.99 6.86 4.80
C VAL A 53 5.16 6.99 3.83
N GLU A 54 5.98 5.96 3.72
CA GLU A 54 7.09 5.93 2.75
C GLU A 54 6.62 6.03 1.30
N SER A 55 5.39 5.62 0.99
CA SER A 55 4.85 5.79 -0.35
C SER A 55 4.70 7.26 -0.73
N VAL A 56 4.35 8.13 0.22
CA VAL A 56 4.30 9.59 0.01
C VAL A 56 5.70 10.13 -0.26
N MET A 57 6.66 9.77 0.59
CA MET A 57 8.07 10.18 0.41
C MET A 57 8.62 9.68 -0.92
N ARG A 58 8.29 8.45 -1.30
CA ARG A 58 8.74 7.88 -2.57
C ARG A 58 8.21 8.64 -3.79
N LEU A 59 6.98 9.13 -3.75
CA LEU A 59 6.45 9.98 -4.81
C LEU A 59 7.20 11.33 -4.89
N GLU A 60 7.56 11.92 -3.75
CA GLU A 60 8.39 13.14 -3.70
C GLU A 60 9.79 12.88 -4.28
N ASP A 61 10.44 11.77 -3.91
CA ASP A 61 11.75 11.35 -4.45
C ASP A 61 11.72 11.13 -5.98
N LEU A 62 10.57 10.70 -6.51
CA LEU A 62 10.32 10.57 -7.94
C LEU A 62 10.01 11.93 -8.61
N GLY A 63 10.11 13.03 -7.88
CA GLY A 63 9.95 14.39 -8.40
C GLY A 63 8.50 14.87 -8.46
N VAL A 64 7.56 14.18 -7.81
CA VAL A 64 6.18 14.69 -7.71
C VAL A 64 6.10 15.73 -6.60
N PRO A 65 5.75 16.99 -6.91
CA PRO A 65 5.63 18.03 -5.89
C PRO A 65 4.54 17.71 -4.86
N PRO A 66 4.74 18.02 -3.56
CA PRO A 66 3.77 17.73 -2.50
C PRO A 66 2.38 18.28 -2.74
N TYR A 67 2.25 19.46 -3.35
CA TYR A 67 0.95 20.02 -3.67
C TYR A 67 0.16 19.19 -4.70
N LEU A 68 0.85 18.45 -5.58
CA LEU A 68 0.20 17.52 -6.50
C LEU A 68 -0.16 16.22 -5.79
N ILE A 69 0.74 15.70 -4.94
CA ILE A 69 0.46 14.49 -4.14
C ILE A 69 -0.78 14.73 -3.29
N SER A 70 -0.83 15.84 -2.55
CA SER A 70 -1.97 16.20 -1.69
C SER A 70 -3.28 16.35 -2.46
N ALA A 71 -3.22 16.86 -3.70
CA ALA A 71 -4.40 17.05 -4.53
C ALA A 71 -4.97 15.75 -5.10
N VAL A 72 -4.12 14.77 -5.45
CA VAL A 72 -4.54 13.59 -6.21
C VAL A 72 -4.56 12.29 -5.39
N LEU A 73 -3.70 12.15 -4.37
CA LEU A 73 -3.61 10.92 -3.58
C LEU A 73 -4.87 10.75 -2.73
N ARG A 74 -5.54 9.60 -2.85
CA ARG A 74 -6.77 9.29 -2.12
C ARG A 74 -6.55 8.30 -0.99
N GLY A 75 -5.52 7.50 -1.10
CA GLY A 75 -5.18 6.54 -0.06
C GLY A 75 -3.99 5.68 -0.44
N VAL A 76 -3.38 5.10 0.56
CA VAL A 76 -2.30 4.12 0.40
C VAL A 76 -2.65 2.88 1.20
N ILE A 77 -2.44 1.71 0.60
CA ILE A 77 -2.54 0.42 1.27
C ILE A 77 -1.16 -0.22 1.23
N SER A 78 -0.55 -0.40 2.39
CA SER A 78 0.67 -1.20 2.53
C SER A 78 0.31 -2.57 3.07
N GLN A 79 0.89 -3.62 2.49
CA GLN A 79 0.56 -4.99 2.85
C GLN A 79 1.76 -5.93 2.84
N ARG A 80 1.70 -6.96 3.68
CA ARG A 80 2.62 -8.09 3.67
C ARG A 80 1.83 -9.39 3.70
N LEU A 81 2.35 -10.42 3.03
CA LEU A 81 1.78 -11.75 3.06
C LEU A 81 2.44 -12.58 4.17
N ILE A 82 1.61 -13.06 5.08
CA ILE A 82 1.98 -13.89 6.23
C ILE A 82 1.45 -15.30 6.03
N ARG A 83 2.16 -16.33 6.49
CA ARG A 83 1.67 -17.72 6.47
C ARG A 83 0.48 -17.86 7.40
N ARG A 84 -0.54 -18.55 6.90
CA ARG A 84 -1.74 -18.86 7.67
C ARG A 84 -1.58 -20.16 8.40
N VAL A 85 -2.08 -20.27 9.62
CA VAL A 85 -2.21 -21.53 10.36
C VAL A 85 -3.00 -22.53 9.52
N CYS A 86 -2.52 -23.75 9.43
CA CYS A 86 -3.23 -24.82 8.74
C CYS A 86 -4.56 -25.12 9.46
N THR A 87 -5.65 -25.00 8.74
CA THR A 87 -6.99 -25.22 9.29
C THR A 87 -7.30 -26.67 9.60
N GLU A 88 -6.58 -27.63 8.98
CA GLU A 88 -6.78 -29.06 9.19
C GLU A 88 -6.16 -29.58 10.50
N CYS A 89 -5.00 -29.03 10.89
CA CYS A 89 -4.28 -29.46 12.08
C CYS A 89 -4.13 -28.38 13.15
N GLY A 90 -4.69 -27.20 12.96
CA GLY A 90 -4.58 -26.12 13.94
C GLY A 90 -3.15 -25.66 14.23
N GLY A 91 -2.21 -25.91 13.30
CA GLY A 91 -0.80 -25.56 13.49
C GLY A 91 0.10 -26.69 13.98
N ALA A 92 -0.44 -27.87 14.32
CA ALA A 92 0.34 -29.01 14.84
C ALA A 92 1.26 -29.67 13.79
N GLY A 93 0.94 -29.51 12.51
CA GLY A 93 1.62 -30.17 11.40
C GLY A 93 0.89 -31.44 10.96
N CYS A 94 0.54 -31.51 9.68
CA CYS A 94 -0.10 -32.69 9.06
C CYS A 94 0.36 -32.80 7.60
N GLU A 95 -0.03 -33.86 6.91
CA GLU A 95 0.30 -34.06 5.50
C GLU A 95 -0.17 -32.90 4.61
N ALA A 96 -1.36 -32.34 4.86
CA ALA A 96 -1.92 -31.26 4.08
C ALA A 96 -1.11 -29.94 4.14
N CYS A 97 -0.31 -29.75 5.17
CA CYS A 97 0.61 -28.61 5.30
C CYS A 97 2.10 -29.03 5.22
N ALA A 98 2.39 -30.25 4.74
CA ALA A 98 3.73 -30.83 4.71
C ALA A 98 4.43 -30.72 6.09
N HIS A 99 3.72 -31.00 7.14
CA HIS A 99 4.14 -30.96 8.56
C HIS A 99 4.64 -29.60 9.05
N THR A 100 4.43 -28.52 8.30
CA THR A 100 4.88 -27.16 8.65
C THR A 100 3.97 -26.41 9.61
N GLY A 101 2.75 -26.92 9.85
CA GLY A 101 1.72 -26.22 10.63
C GLY A 101 1.06 -25.05 9.91
N GLY A 102 1.58 -24.63 8.76
CA GLY A 102 1.08 -23.50 7.98
C GLY A 102 0.61 -23.91 6.58
N LYS A 103 -0.54 -23.38 6.12
CA LYS A 103 -1.08 -23.62 4.78
C LYS A 103 -1.70 -22.36 4.19
N GLY A 104 -1.14 -21.94 3.06
CA GLY A 104 -1.55 -20.70 2.41
C GLY A 104 -1.03 -19.43 3.09
N ARG A 105 -1.48 -18.29 2.59
CA ARG A 105 -1.08 -16.97 3.07
C ARG A 105 -2.29 -16.08 3.25
N ILE A 106 -2.16 -15.09 4.13
CA ILE A 106 -3.14 -14.02 4.33
C ILE A 106 -2.40 -12.69 4.33
N ALA A 107 -3.03 -11.64 3.84
CA ALA A 107 -2.48 -10.30 3.93
C ALA A 107 -2.64 -9.77 5.36
N VAL A 108 -1.61 -9.10 5.86
CA VAL A 108 -1.70 -8.10 6.93
C VAL A 108 -1.44 -6.76 6.30
N ALA A 109 -2.22 -5.76 6.68
CA ALA A 109 -2.20 -4.49 5.99
C ALA A 109 -2.37 -3.29 6.94
N GLU A 110 -1.87 -2.16 6.51
CA GLU A 110 -2.27 -0.85 7.01
C GLU A 110 -2.90 -0.04 5.88
N ILE A 111 -3.96 0.67 6.20
CA ILE A 111 -4.66 1.54 5.27
C ILE A 111 -4.49 2.97 5.73
N PHE A 112 -4.06 3.82 4.81
CA PHE A 112 -3.80 5.22 5.05
C PHE A 112 -4.68 6.05 4.11
N PRO A 113 -5.93 6.35 4.49
CA PRO A 113 -6.79 7.22 3.71
C PRO A 113 -6.26 8.65 3.78
N ILE A 114 -6.20 9.32 2.64
CA ILE A 114 -5.77 10.72 2.57
C ILE A 114 -7.02 11.59 2.65
N ASP A 115 -7.34 12.02 3.85
CA ASP A 115 -8.35 13.05 4.12
C ASP A 115 -7.72 14.46 4.14
N ASP A 116 -8.54 15.47 4.34
CA ASP A 116 -8.08 16.87 4.29
C ASP A 116 -6.91 17.16 5.23
N SER A 117 -6.88 16.56 6.43
CA SER A 117 -5.80 16.79 7.39
C SER A 117 -4.49 16.10 6.98
N PHE A 118 -4.56 14.91 6.37
CA PHE A 118 -3.39 14.27 5.79
C PHE A 118 -2.93 14.99 4.52
N ALA A 119 -3.86 15.43 3.67
CA ALA A 119 -3.54 16.21 2.48
C ALA A 119 -2.80 17.50 2.86
N GLU A 120 -3.26 18.23 3.87
CA GLU A 120 -2.59 19.42 4.41
C GLU A 120 -1.19 19.10 4.97
N ALA A 121 -1.06 17.99 5.71
CA ALA A 121 0.23 17.55 6.23
C ALA A 121 1.22 17.20 5.10
N VAL A 122 0.76 16.54 4.04
CA VAL A 122 1.58 16.26 2.84
C VAL A 122 1.95 17.58 2.13
N TYR A 123 0.98 18.47 1.94
CA TYR A 123 1.19 19.77 1.31
C TYR A 123 2.25 20.60 2.02
N THR A 124 2.25 20.59 3.35
CA THR A 124 3.20 21.34 4.19
C THR A 124 4.50 20.60 4.48
N HIS A 125 4.81 19.51 3.76
CA HIS A 125 6.01 18.68 3.98
C HIS A 125 6.15 18.17 5.41
N ALA A 126 5.08 17.71 6.02
CA ALA A 126 5.13 17.12 7.35
C ALA A 126 6.09 15.92 7.40
N SER A 127 6.85 15.81 8.48
CA SER A 127 7.76 14.68 8.64
C SER A 127 7.01 13.34 8.70
N PRO A 128 7.66 12.22 8.33
CA PRO A 128 7.08 10.88 8.48
C PRO A 128 6.54 10.62 9.89
N ARG A 129 7.26 11.10 10.91
CA ARG A 129 6.85 10.99 12.32
C ARG A 129 5.52 11.69 12.59
N GLU A 130 5.29 12.83 11.98
CA GLU A 130 4.05 13.59 12.11
C GLU A 130 2.88 12.86 11.46
N LEU A 131 3.07 12.33 10.25
CA LEU A 131 2.07 11.53 9.53
C LEU A 131 1.68 10.28 10.33
N TYR A 132 2.66 9.57 10.93
CA TYR A 132 2.39 8.45 11.83
C TYR A 132 1.64 8.87 13.09
N ARG A 133 1.95 10.03 13.67
CA ARG A 133 1.25 10.57 14.83
C ARG A 133 -0.22 10.83 14.50
N GLN A 134 -0.50 11.47 13.37
CA GLN A 134 -1.88 11.74 12.91
C GLN A 134 -2.65 10.43 12.69
N ARG A 135 -2.02 9.43 12.06
CA ARG A 135 -2.62 8.11 11.90
C ARG A 135 -3.06 7.51 13.23
N LYS A 136 -2.16 7.54 14.22
CA LYS A 136 -2.45 7.03 15.57
C LYS A 136 -3.59 7.78 16.25
N GLN A 137 -3.61 9.10 16.12
CA GLN A 137 -4.68 9.95 16.68
C GLN A 137 -6.05 9.63 16.06
N LYS A 138 -6.08 9.25 14.79
CA LYS A 138 -7.31 8.82 14.08
C LYS A 138 -7.72 7.37 14.38
N GLY A 139 -6.96 6.64 15.19
CA GLY A 139 -7.25 5.25 15.51
C GLY A 139 -7.08 4.28 14.33
N LEU A 140 -6.33 4.66 13.28
CA LEU A 140 -6.07 3.80 12.14
C LEU A 140 -5.04 2.72 12.53
N PRO A 141 -5.38 1.42 12.39
CA PRO A 141 -4.49 0.36 12.82
C PRO A 141 -3.21 0.29 11.97
N SER A 142 -2.10 -0.02 12.61
CA SER A 142 -0.86 -0.37 11.94
C SER A 142 -0.93 -1.78 11.37
N MET A 143 -0.03 -2.10 10.45
CA MET A 143 0.13 -3.46 9.94
C MET A 143 0.40 -4.47 11.07
N TYR A 144 1.17 -4.06 12.09
CA TYR A 144 1.43 -4.87 13.28
C TYR A 144 0.16 -5.10 14.12
N GLU A 145 -0.67 -4.06 14.31
CA GLU A 145 -1.94 -4.19 15.03
C GLU A 145 -2.94 -5.07 14.29
N ASP A 146 -3.01 -4.99 12.95
CA ASP A 146 -3.80 -5.89 12.12
C ASP A 146 -3.30 -7.34 12.24
N ALA A 147 -1.97 -7.54 12.21
CA ALA A 147 -1.38 -8.86 12.45
C ALA A 147 -1.73 -9.41 13.84
N CYS A 148 -1.63 -8.58 14.89
CA CYS A 148 -2.01 -8.97 16.26
C CYS A 148 -3.51 -9.33 16.35
N ALA A 149 -4.39 -8.64 15.63
CA ALA A 149 -5.81 -8.98 15.59
C ALA A 149 -6.03 -10.34 14.95
N LYS A 150 -5.37 -10.63 13.82
CA LYS A 150 -5.43 -11.95 13.15
C LYS A 150 -4.81 -13.08 13.99
N MET A 151 -3.76 -12.78 14.74
CA MET A 151 -3.16 -13.72 15.69
C MET A 151 -4.14 -14.09 16.81
N ARG A 152 -4.83 -13.11 17.40
CA ARG A 152 -5.86 -13.36 18.42
C ARG A 152 -7.03 -14.20 17.91
N GLN A 153 -7.30 -14.18 16.61
CA GLN A 153 -8.28 -15.03 15.93
C GLN A 153 -7.75 -16.43 15.58
N GLY A 154 -6.48 -16.75 15.92
CA GLY A 154 -5.85 -18.03 15.59
C GLY A 154 -5.51 -18.22 14.10
N ILE A 155 -5.55 -17.14 13.29
CA ILE A 155 -5.32 -17.20 11.84
C ILE A 155 -3.82 -17.28 11.52
N ILE A 156 -2.98 -16.60 12.30
CA ILE A 156 -1.53 -16.57 12.15
C ILE A 156 -0.84 -16.79 13.50
N THR A 157 0.45 -17.12 13.49
CA THR A 157 1.22 -17.34 14.72
C THR A 157 2.09 -16.13 15.09
N PRO A 158 2.49 -15.98 16.38
CA PRO A 158 3.44 -14.96 16.81
C PRO A 158 4.78 -15.03 16.05
N GLN A 159 5.25 -16.26 15.77
CA GLN A 159 6.50 -16.50 15.04
C GLN A 159 6.45 -15.93 13.62
N GLU A 160 5.32 -16.05 12.95
CA GLU A 160 5.14 -15.47 11.62
C GLU A 160 5.09 -13.94 11.65
N ILE A 161 4.54 -13.33 12.71
CA ILE A 161 4.59 -11.87 12.89
C ILE A 161 6.04 -11.43 13.04
N ALA A 162 6.80 -12.06 13.93
CA ALA A 162 8.21 -11.74 14.13
C ALA A 162 9.05 -11.95 12.87
N ARG A 163 8.74 -12.98 12.08
CA ARG A 163 9.46 -13.27 10.82
C ARG A 163 9.22 -12.21 9.73
N VAL A 164 8.02 -11.64 9.65
CA VAL A 164 7.60 -10.78 8.52
C VAL A 164 7.63 -9.30 8.87
N LEU A 165 7.38 -8.94 10.13
CA LEU A 165 7.26 -7.56 10.60
C LEU A 165 8.29 -7.18 11.68
N GLY A 166 9.14 -8.13 12.11
CA GLY A 166 10.19 -7.92 13.11
C GLY A 166 11.50 -7.43 12.54
#